data_d742468e39070b0eaee1f1e492ba31e9
#
_entry.id   d742468e39070b0eaee1f1e492ba31e9
#
_cell.length_a   1.000
_cell.length_b   1.000
_cell.length_c   1.000
_cell.angle_alpha   90.00
_cell.angle_beta   90.00
_cell.angle_gamma   90.00
#
_symmetry.space_group_name_H-M   'P 1'
#
loop_
_entity.id
_entity.type
_entity.pdbx_description
1 polymer ?
#
loop_
_entity_poly.entity_id
_entity_poly.type
_entity_poly.pdbx_seq_one_letter_code
_entity_poly.pdbx_strand_id
1 'polypeptide(L)'
;MEIWEVLGLLFVFLIILVIAFFVFFGPISFLISMIFSRRKHRKMIDDVMNRVSSTVNEYGRDPLTNKKNPSKNEQISEAKMIQANFVLGPGWWNQWIASWHTLIGGNISSFDDVLMLARQDVLQSLRDQASEGGFDEVVNVRLESARISYLSAKSNKYIDVFAYGTAIKYANSNLSD
;
A
#
# COMPACT_ATOMS: atom_id res chain seq x y z
N MET A 1 55.54 -26.07 -10.26
CA MET A 1 54.27 -25.72 -9.59
C MET A 1 53.49 -27.02 -9.46
N GLU A 2 53.30 -27.47 -8.24
CA GLU A 2 52.53 -28.70 -8.03
C GLU A 2 51.04 -28.44 -8.28
N ILE A 3 50.32 -29.46 -8.77
CA ILE A 3 48.89 -29.36 -9.10
C ILE A 3 48.08 -28.77 -7.94
N TRP A 4 48.50 -29.02 -6.72
CA TRP A 4 47.87 -28.54 -5.49
C TRP A 4 48.04 -27.01 -5.29
N GLU A 5 49.16 -26.45 -5.72
CA GLU A 5 49.38 -24.99 -5.65
C GLU A 5 48.46 -24.23 -6.65
N VAL A 6 48.28 -24.79 -7.85
CA VAL A 6 47.39 -24.23 -8.87
C VAL A 6 45.94 -24.32 -8.42
N LEU A 7 45.54 -25.45 -7.84
CA LEU A 7 44.16 -25.62 -7.28
C LEU A 7 43.91 -24.64 -6.11
N GLY A 8 44.91 -24.43 -5.24
CA GLY A 8 44.81 -23.46 -4.14
C GLY A 8 44.64 -22.06 -4.61
N LEU A 9 45.40 -21.63 -5.63
CA LEU A 9 45.29 -20.29 -6.25
C LEU A 9 43.91 -20.07 -6.93
N LEU A 10 43.41 -21.07 -7.65
CA LEU A 10 42.08 -21.07 -8.26
C LEU A 10 40.97 -20.91 -7.21
N PHE A 11 41.09 -21.62 -6.10
CA PHE A 11 40.12 -21.57 -5.00
C PHE A 11 40.11 -20.15 -4.35
N VAL A 12 41.30 -19.60 -4.07
CA VAL A 12 41.42 -18.22 -3.53
C VAL A 12 40.87 -17.20 -4.50
N PHE A 13 41.16 -17.33 -5.80
CA PHE A 13 40.62 -16.45 -6.84
C PHE A 13 39.09 -16.50 -6.90
N LEU A 14 38.50 -17.70 -6.80
CA LEU A 14 37.05 -17.89 -6.77
C LEU A 14 36.40 -17.22 -5.55
N ILE A 15 37.03 -17.33 -4.37
CA ILE A 15 36.57 -16.66 -3.16
C ILE A 15 36.58 -15.14 -3.34
N ILE A 16 37.68 -14.59 -3.87
CA ILE A 16 37.80 -13.15 -4.12
C ILE A 16 36.71 -12.69 -5.09
N LEU A 17 36.42 -13.46 -6.14
CA LEU A 17 35.41 -13.16 -7.14
C LEU A 17 33.99 -13.15 -6.51
N VAL A 18 33.71 -14.10 -5.63
CA VAL A 18 32.44 -14.16 -4.89
C VAL A 18 32.30 -12.95 -3.95
N ILE A 19 33.35 -12.62 -3.21
CA ILE A 19 33.37 -11.45 -2.32
C ILE A 19 33.15 -10.17 -3.14
N ALA A 20 33.88 -10.00 -4.24
CA ALA A 20 33.76 -8.85 -5.14
C ALA A 20 32.32 -8.75 -5.69
N PHE A 21 31.73 -9.88 -6.11
CA PHE A 21 30.35 -9.92 -6.57
C PHE A 21 29.38 -9.41 -5.49
N PHE A 22 29.49 -9.88 -4.25
CA PHE A 22 28.63 -9.41 -3.15
C PHE A 22 28.85 -7.95 -2.80
N VAL A 23 30.09 -7.47 -2.81
CA VAL A 23 30.45 -6.06 -2.51
C VAL A 23 29.93 -5.09 -3.58
N PHE A 24 30.03 -5.45 -4.87
CA PHE A 24 29.57 -4.58 -5.96
C PHE A 24 28.10 -4.75 -6.30
N PHE A 25 27.56 -5.98 -6.20
CA PHE A 25 26.16 -6.24 -6.50
C PHE A 25 25.20 -5.60 -5.49
N GLY A 26 25.60 -5.51 -4.21
CA GLY A 26 24.83 -4.87 -3.16
C GLY A 26 24.47 -3.41 -3.46
N PRO A 27 25.45 -2.52 -3.66
CA PRO A 27 25.18 -1.11 -3.98
C PRO A 27 24.44 -0.90 -5.30
N ILE A 28 24.75 -1.68 -6.33
CA ILE A 28 24.11 -1.56 -7.65
C ILE A 28 22.63 -1.97 -7.55
N SER A 29 22.33 -3.09 -6.90
CA SER A 29 20.94 -3.53 -6.68
C SER A 29 20.16 -2.55 -5.82
N PHE A 30 20.81 -1.91 -4.84
CA PHE A 30 20.23 -0.85 -4.03
C PHE A 30 19.84 0.37 -4.87
N LEU A 31 20.71 0.85 -5.73
CA LEU A 31 20.43 1.98 -6.63
C LEU A 31 19.27 1.66 -7.59
N ILE A 32 19.30 0.48 -8.20
CA ILE A 32 18.24 0.02 -9.09
C ILE A 32 16.90 -0.08 -8.33
N SER A 33 16.91 -0.69 -7.15
CA SER A 33 15.71 -0.82 -6.30
C SER A 33 15.16 0.55 -5.88
N MET A 34 16.02 1.50 -5.53
CA MET A 34 15.62 2.85 -5.17
C MET A 34 14.92 3.58 -6.34
N ILE A 35 15.43 3.46 -7.56
CA ILE A 35 14.86 4.09 -8.75
C ILE A 35 13.51 3.42 -9.11
N PHE A 36 13.47 2.08 -9.11
CA PHE A 36 12.25 1.33 -9.44
C PHE A 36 11.16 1.49 -8.39
N SER A 37 11.52 1.49 -7.10
CA SER A 37 10.58 1.68 -6.00
C SER A 37 9.90 3.05 -6.08
N ARG A 38 10.66 4.12 -6.31
CA ARG A 38 10.12 5.48 -6.46
C ARG A 38 9.17 5.61 -7.65
N ARG A 39 9.50 4.99 -8.80
CA ARG A 39 8.65 5.01 -9.98
C ARG A 39 7.35 4.24 -9.77
N LYS A 40 7.43 3.06 -9.15
CA LYS A 40 6.26 2.25 -8.82
C LYS A 40 5.33 2.97 -7.83
N HIS A 41 5.91 3.60 -6.81
CA HIS A 41 5.19 4.38 -5.81
C HIS A 41 4.44 5.57 -6.43
N ARG A 42 5.11 6.33 -7.28
CA ARG A 42 4.48 7.47 -7.99
C ARG A 42 3.31 7.01 -8.86
N LYS A 43 3.50 5.98 -9.68
CA LYS A 43 2.40 5.42 -10.50
C LYS A 43 1.20 5.01 -9.65
N MET A 44 1.43 4.36 -8.52
CA MET A 44 0.37 3.92 -7.63
C MET A 44 -0.38 5.09 -6.99
N ILE A 45 0.34 6.17 -6.63
CA ILE A 45 -0.26 7.43 -6.15
C ILE A 45 -1.09 8.08 -7.27
N ASP A 46 -0.53 8.19 -8.47
CA ASP A 46 -1.19 8.79 -9.62
C ASP A 46 -2.47 8.01 -9.99
N ASP A 47 -2.43 6.68 -9.97
CA ASP A 47 -3.59 5.82 -10.24
C ASP A 47 -4.69 6.03 -9.19
N VAL A 48 -4.34 6.06 -7.90
CA VAL A 48 -5.30 6.33 -6.82
C VAL A 48 -5.89 7.72 -6.94
N MET A 49 -5.06 8.75 -7.18
CA MET A 49 -5.52 10.13 -7.33
C MET A 49 -6.43 10.32 -8.54
N ASN A 50 -6.14 9.67 -9.66
CA ASN A 50 -7.00 9.67 -10.84
C ASN A 50 -8.37 9.04 -10.55
N ARG A 51 -8.40 7.90 -9.84
CA ARG A 51 -9.64 7.25 -9.41
C ARG A 51 -10.44 8.13 -8.45
N VAL A 52 -9.78 8.77 -7.48
CA VAL A 52 -10.42 9.73 -6.56
C VAL A 52 -11.05 10.89 -7.34
N SER A 53 -10.31 11.49 -8.27
CA SER A 53 -10.82 12.61 -9.05
C SER A 53 -12.00 12.23 -9.96
N SER A 54 -11.97 11.05 -10.57
CA SER A 54 -13.09 10.57 -11.40
C SER A 54 -14.34 10.35 -10.55
N THR A 55 -14.23 9.74 -9.38
CA THR A 55 -15.37 9.50 -8.50
C THR A 55 -15.94 10.83 -7.93
N VAL A 56 -15.07 11.73 -7.50
CA VAL A 56 -15.52 13.05 -7.01
C VAL A 56 -16.22 13.83 -8.11
N ASN A 57 -15.76 13.75 -9.37
CA ASN A 57 -16.44 14.39 -10.51
C ASN A 57 -17.80 13.76 -10.79
N GLU A 58 -17.94 12.44 -10.66
CA GLU A 58 -19.21 11.73 -10.84
C GLU A 58 -20.26 12.15 -9.80
N TYR A 59 -19.86 12.24 -8.53
CA TYR A 59 -20.77 12.62 -7.43
C TYR A 59 -20.91 14.13 -7.23
N GLY A 60 -20.06 14.94 -7.88
CA GLY A 60 -19.95 16.39 -7.63
C GLY A 60 -19.40 16.75 -6.24
N ARG A 61 -19.16 15.74 -5.38
CA ARG A 61 -18.57 15.87 -4.05
C ARG A 61 -17.98 14.53 -3.62
N ASP A 62 -17.20 14.49 -2.53
CA ASP A 62 -16.78 13.21 -1.94
C ASP A 62 -18.00 12.51 -1.31
N PRO A 63 -18.36 11.29 -1.77
CA PRO A 63 -19.48 10.54 -1.18
C PRO A 63 -19.20 10.03 0.22
N LEU A 64 -17.93 10.00 0.65
CA LEU A 64 -17.54 9.49 1.98
C LEU A 64 -17.68 10.58 3.04
N THR A 65 -18.35 10.26 4.15
CA THR A 65 -18.45 11.15 5.32
C THR A 65 -18.27 10.43 6.64
N ASN A 66 -17.57 11.08 7.57
CA ASN A 66 -17.40 10.57 8.94
C ASN A 66 -18.62 10.88 9.84
N LYS A 67 -19.58 11.65 9.33
CA LYS A 67 -20.80 11.97 10.07
C LYS A 67 -21.63 10.70 10.26
N LYS A 68 -22.29 10.61 11.41
CA LYS A 68 -23.20 9.49 11.70
C LYS A 68 -24.54 9.62 10.98
N ASN A 69 -24.96 10.85 10.72
CA ASN A 69 -26.24 11.17 10.10
C ASN A 69 -26.06 11.48 8.63
N PRO A 70 -27.01 11.14 7.78
CA PRO A 70 -27.07 11.51 6.37
C PRO A 70 -26.92 13.00 6.17
N SER A 71 -26.33 13.41 5.06
CA SER A 71 -26.14 14.81 4.74
C SER A 71 -27.45 15.51 4.32
N LYS A 72 -28.37 14.72 3.73
CA LYS A 72 -29.70 15.18 3.34
C LYS A 72 -30.75 14.63 4.31
N ASN A 73 -31.78 15.42 4.55
CA ASN A 73 -32.89 15.03 5.41
C ASN A 73 -34.01 14.36 4.58
N GLU A 74 -33.61 13.51 3.64
CA GLU A 74 -34.49 12.78 2.73
C GLU A 74 -34.73 11.35 3.25
N GLN A 75 -35.80 10.73 2.77
CA GLN A 75 -36.11 9.36 3.14
C GLN A 75 -35.08 8.42 2.50
N ILE A 76 -34.53 7.52 3.31
CA ILE A 76 -33.58 6.50 2.85
C ILE A 76 -34.37 5.32 2.29
N SER A 77 -34.12 4.96 1.04
CA SER A 77 -34.70 3.78 0.40
C SER A 77 -33.92 2.51 0.66
N GLU A 78 -32.60 2.63 0.75
CA GLU A 78 -31.69 1.49 0.97
C GLU A 78 -30.51 1.91 1.83
N ALA A 79 -30.08 1.03 2.73
CA ALA A 79 -28.88 1.19 3.51
C ALA A 79 -28.11 -0.15 3.58
N LYS A 80 -26.83 -0.12 3.28
CA LYS A 80 -25.98 -1.32 3.25
C LYS A 80 -24.62 -1.02 3.87
N MET A 81 -24.14 -1.92 4.72
CA MET A 81 -22.76 -1.84 5.21
C MET A 81 -21.81 -2.26 4.11
N ILE A 82 -20.83 -1.41 3.82
CA ILE A 82 -19.72 -1.69 2.90
C ILE A 82 -18.42 -1.64 3.66
N GLN A 83 -17.44 -2.42 3.19
CA GLN A 83 -16.14 -2.51 3.82
C GLN A 83 -15.06 -2.79 2.79
N ALA A 84 -13.85 -2.32 3.06
CA ALA A 84 -12.67 -2.59 2.26
C ALA A 84 -11.46 -2.83 3.18
N ASN A 85 -10.53 -3.66 2.74
CA ASN A 85 -9.28 -3.89 3.43
C ASN A 85 -8.11 -3.90 2.44
N PHE A 86 -6.97 -3.48 2.95
CA PHE A 86 -5.70 -3.52 2.21
C PHE A 86 -4.63 -4.10 3.11
N VAL A 87 -4.04 -5.20 2.68
CA VAL A 87 -2.95 -5.85 3.41
C VAL A 87 -1.67 -5.71 2.61
N LEU A 88 -0.71 -4.99 3.16
CA LEU A 88 0.61 -4.87 2.60
C LEU A 88 1.60 -5.71 3.39
N GLY A 89 2.10 -6.75 2.74
CA GLY A 89 3.23 -7.52 3.25
C GLY A 89 4.54 -7.03 2.66
N PRO A 90 5.64 -6.97 3.45
CA PRO A 90 6.95 -6.70 2.89
C PRO A 90 7.35 -7.86 1.98
N GLY A 91 7.55 -7.59 0.69
CA GLY A 91 8.19 -8.54 -0.21
C GLY A 91 9.56 -8.95 0.33
N TRP A 92 10.01 -10.18 0.04
CA TRP A 92 11.32 -10.68 0.48
C TRP A 92 12.48 -9.74 0.12
N TRP A 93 12.36 -9.01 -0.98
CA TRP A 93 13.30 -7.97 -1.43
C TRP A 93 13.37 -6.78 -0.46
N ASN A 94 12.21 -6.33 0.04
CA ASN A 94 12.15 -5.25 1.01
C ASN A 94 12.72 -5.67 2.38
N GLN A 95 12.61 -6.94 2.74
CA GLN A 95 13.23 -7.47 3.97
C GLN A 95 14.75 -7.48 3.87
N TRP A 96 15.30 -7.85 2.71
CA TRP A 96 16.71 -7.86 2.46
C TRP A 96 17.29 -6.44 2.49
N ILE A 97 16.61 -5.48 1.85
CA ILE A 97 16.96 -4.06 1.89
C ILE A 97 16.84 -3.49 3.31
N ALA A 98 15.79 -3.83 4.05
CA ALA A 98 15.59 -3.38 5.43
C ALA A 98 16.71 -3.87 6.35
N SER A 99 17.24 -5.07 6.13
CA SER A 99 18.39 -5.60 6.88
C SER A 99 19.65 -4.75 6.67
N TRP A 100 19.88 -4.27 5.46
CA TRP A 100 21.01 -3.36 5.16
C TRP A 100 20.78 -1.95 5.72
N HIS A 101 19.54 -1.44 5.70
CA HIS A 101 19.20 -0.14 6.30
C HIS A 101 19.38 -0.12 7.82
N THR A 102 19.17 -1.26 8.48
CA THR A 102 19.37 -1.38 9.94
C THR A 102 20.84 -1.24 10.31
N LEU A 103 21.75 -1.62 9.40
CA LEU A 103 23.21 -1.47 9.58
C LEU A 103 23.69 -0.02 9.35
N ILE A 104 22.99 0.77 8.55
CA ILE A 104 23.40 2.12 8.14
C ILE A 104 22.65 3.22 8.91
N GLY A 105 21.60 2.86 9.69
CA GLY A 105 20.86 3.80 10.54
C GLY A 105 20.04 4.82 9.74
N GLY A 106 19.07 4.36 8.96
CA GLY A 106 18.15 5.21 8.19
C GLY A 106 16.78 5.35 8.83
N ASN A 107 16.21 6.55 8.81
CA ASN A 107 14.84 6.81 9.26
C ASN A 107 13.82 6.16 8.30
N ILE A 108 12.80 5.52 8.86
CA ILE A 108 11.78 4.74 8.12
C ILE A 108 10.66 5.68 7.60
N SER A 109 11.02 6.80 6.95
CA SER A 109 10.04 7.70 6.32
C SER A 109 9.25 7.01 5.19
N SER A 110 9.82 5.99 4.56
CA SER A 110 9.14 5.21 3.52
C SER A 110 7.93 4.40 4.03
N PHE A 111 7.82 4.19 5.33
CA PHE A 111 6.71 3.43 5.91
C PHE A 111 5.44 4.28 6.04
N ASP A 112 5.60 5.55 6.37
CA ASP A 112 4.48 6.49 6.52
C ASP A 112 3.84 6.78 5.15
N ASP A 113 4.65 6.90 4.10
CA ASP A 113 4.17 7.07 2.73
C ASP A 113 3.35 5.86 2.26
N VAL A 114 3.82 4.65 2.58
CA VAL A 114 3.11 3.41 2.25
C VAL A 114 1.79 3.29 3.03
N LEU A 115 1.79 3.65 4.30
CA LEU A 115 0.59 3.65 5.12
C LEU A 115 -0.44 4.67 4.61
N MET A 116 0.03 5.85 4.21
CA MET A 116 -0.84 6.88 3.64
C MET A 116 -1.46 6.41 2.33
N LEU A 117 -0.68 5.79 1.46
CA LEU A 117 -1.17 5.21 0.21
C LEU A 117 -2.20 4.09 0.46
N ALA A 118 -1.92 3.19 1.40
CA ALA A 118 -2.85 2.12 1.77
C ALA A 118 -4.20 2.67 2.28
N ARG A 119 -4.16 3.74 3.09
CA ARG A 119 -5.38 4.42 3.55
C ARG A 119 -6.18 5.02 2.40
N GLN A 120 -5.52 5.67 1.46
CA GLN A 120 -6.17 6.25 0.28
C GLN A 120 -6.80 5.17 -0.60
N ASP A 121 -6.11 4.07 -0.83
CA ASP A 121 -6.60 2.97 -1.66
C ASP A 121 -7.83 2.29 -1.04
N VAL A 122 -7.83 2.07 0.28
CA VAL A 122 -8.99 1.51 1.00
C VAL A 122 -10.19 2.44 0.96
N LEU A 123 -9.99 3.77 1.14
CA LEU A 123 -11.06 4.75 1.01
C LEU A 123 -11.58 4.81 -0.43
N GLN A 124 -10.69 4.70 -1.42
CA GLN A 124 -11.12 4.64 -2.82
C GLN A 124 -11.93 3.38 -3.12
N SER A 125 -11.56 2.25 -2.55
CA SER A 125 -12.35 1.01 -2.68
C SER A 125 -13.76 1.14 -2.10
N LEU A 126 -13.95 1.93 -1.02
CA LEU A 126 -15.31 2.24 -0.53
C LEU A 126 -16.08 3.13 -1.50
N ARG A 127 -15.43 4.12 -2.15
CA ARG A 127 -16.06 4.96 -3.17
C ARG A 127 -16.50 4.14 -4.38
N ASP A 128 -15.63 3.26 -4.84
CA ASP A 128 -15.91 2.37 -5.98
C ASP A 128 -17.11 1.47 -5.66
N GLN A 129 -17.16 0.86 -4.46
CA GLN A 129 -18.31 0.05 -4.04
C GLN A 129 -19.60 0.85 -3.93
N ALA A 130 -19.53 2.13 -3.50
CA ALA A 130 -20.70 3.01 -3.44
C ALA A 130 -21.20 3.35 -4.85
N SER A 131 -20.30 3.68 -5.77
CA SER A 131 -20.62 3.96 -7.17
C SER A 131 -21.22 2.73 -7.87
N GLU A 132 -20.57 1.58 -7.78
CA GLU A 132 -21.04 0.31 -8.35
C GLU A 132 -22.42 -0.11 -7.81
N GLY A 133 -22.68 0.16 -6.52
CA GLY A 133 -23.95 -0.12 -5.88
C GLY A 133 -25.04 0.93 -6.14
N GLY A 134 -24.72 2.03 -6.81
CA GLY A 134 -25.64 3.14 -7.06
C GLY A 134 -26.12 3.82 -5.78
N PHE A 135 -25.25 3.92 -4.77
CA PHE A 135 -25.49 4.63 -3.51
C PHE A 135 -25.10 6.10 -3.64
N ASP A 136 -25.85 6.98 -2.97
CA ASP A 136 -25.66 8.42 -3.03
C ASP A 136 -24.61 8.95 -2.06
N GLU A 137 -24.41 8.25 -0.92
CA GLU A 137 -23.52 8.67 0.16
C GLU A 137 -23.11 7.47 1.02
N VAL A 138 -21.92 7.57 1.61
CA VAL A 138 -21.44 6.61 2.62
C VAL A 138 -21.23 7.35 3.94
N VAL A 139 -22.02 7.04 4.93
CA VAL A 139 -21.99 7.68 6.25
C VAL A 139 -21.24 6.84 7.27
N ASN A 140 -20.81 7.49 8.37
CA ASN A 140 -20.11 6.86 9.48
C ASN A 140 -18.86 6.08 9.03
N VAL A 141 -18.12 6.64 8.06
CA VAL A 141 -16.89 6.01 7.59
C VAL A 141 -15.88 5.94 8.73
N ARG A 142 -15.35 4.75 8.98
CA ARG A 142 -14.30 4.48 9.94
C ARG A 142 -13.12 3.86 9.24
N LEU A 143 -11.93 4.34 9.59
CA LEU A 143 -10.67 3.85 9.08
C LEU A 143 -9.83 3.35 10.25
N GLU A 144 -9.49 2.10 10.23
CA GLU A 144 -8.65 1.45 11.22
C GLU A 144 -7.39 0.92 10.58
N SER A 145 -6.26 1.06 11.26
CA SER A 145 -4.99 0.54 10.78
C SER A 145 -4.34 -0.28 11.89
N ALA A 146 -4.10 -1.55 11.62
CA ALA A 146 -3.41 -2.46 12.50
C ALA A 146 -2.02 -2.79 11.97
N ARG A 147 -1.03 -2.82 12.86
CA ARG A 147 0.28 -3.42 12.57
C ARG A 147 0.22 -4.86 13.07
N ILE A 148 0.14 -5.80 12.16
CA ILE A 148 0.20 -7.22 12.54
C ILE A 148 1.65 -7.64 12.53
N SER A 149 2.24 -7.79 13.72
CA SER A 149 3.52 -8.46 13.89
C SER A 149 3.27 -9.84 14.47
N TYR A 150 3.46 -10.89 13.67
CA TYR A 150 3.45 -12.24 14.21
C TYR A 150 4.68 -12.48 15.08
N LEU A 151 4.48 -13.13 16.22
CA LEU A 151 5.45 -13.50 17.27
C LEU A 151 6.51 -14.52 16.80
N SER A 152 6.84 -14.57 15.52
CA SER A 152 7.93 -15.41 15.04
C SER A 152 9.19 -14.58 14.88
N ALA A 153 10.33 -15.13 15.27
CA ALA A 153 11.64 -14.49 15.33
C ALA A 153 12.20 -13.96 13.97
N LYS A 154 11.44 -14.12 12.88
CA LYS A 154 11.60 -13.46 11.57
C LYS A 154 10.34 -12.63 11.29
N SER A 155 10.22 -11.52 11.96
CA SER A 155 9.09 -10.61 11.98
C SER A 155 8.82 -10.00 10.59
N ASN A 156 7.92 -10.61 9.85
CA ASN A 156 7.25 -9.98 8.72
C ASN A 156 6.23 -8.98 9.30
N LYS A 157 6.54 -7.70 9.22
CA LYS A 157 5.64 -6.64 9.65
C LYS A 157 4.62 -6.40 8.52
N TYR A 158 3.41 -6.90 8.68
CA TYR A 158 2.29 -6.59 7.79
C TYR A 158 1.59 -5.33 8.27
N ILE A 159 1.17 -4.49 7.34
CA ILE A 159 0.24 -3.40 7.59
C ILE A 159 -1.10 -3.88 7.07
N ASP A 160 -2.09 -3.87 7.94
CA ASP A 160 -3.48 -4.06 7.59
C ASP A 160 -4.21 -2.74 7.80
N VAL A 161 -4.86 -2.26 6.74
CA VAL A 161 -5.71 -1.09 6.77
C VAL A 161 -7.12 -1.54 6.41
N PHE A 162 -8.05 -1.26 7.29
CA PHE A 162 -9.45 -1.63 7.15
C PHE A 162 -10.32 -0.38 7.22
N ALA A 163 -11.27 -0.24 6.30
CA ALA A 163 -12.27 0.79 6.36
C ALA A 163 -13.67 0.20 6.16
N TYR A 164 -14.64 0.81 6.81
CA TYR A 164 -16.05 0.45 6.69
C TYR A 164 -16.93 1.68 6.84
N GLY A 165 -18.14 1.57 6.33
CA GLY A 165 -19.16 2.60 6.43
C GLY A 165 -20.53 2.08 6.03
N THR A 166 -21.55 2.91 6.15
CA THR A 166 -22.91 2.59 5.73
C THR A 166 -23.22 3.37 4.47
N ALA A 167 -23.30 2.68 3.35
CA ALA A 167 -23.76 3.22 2.07
C ALA A 167 -25.26 3.39 2.11
N ILE A 168 -25.77 4.55 1.70
CA ILE A 168 -27.17 4.90 1.71
C ILE A 168 -27.63 5.39 0.34
N LYS A 169 -28.86 5.07 0.00
CA LYS A 169 -29.56 5.54 -1.19
C LYS A 169 -30.81 6.29 -0.78
N TYR A 170 -31.00 7.48 -1.32
CA TYR A 170 -32.21 8.28 -1.06
C TYR A 170 -33.36 7.84 -1.96
N ALA A 171 -34.59 7.95 -1.45
CA ALA A 171 -35.78 7.52 -2.20
C ALA A 171 -36.04 8.39 -3.45
N ASN A 172 -35.58 9.65 -3.43
CA ASN A 172 -35.82 10.64 -4.50
C ASN A 172 -34.59 10.95 -5.34
N SER A 173 -33.53 10.13 -5.31
CA SER A 173 -32.31 10.38 -6.08
C SER A 173 -32.52 10.37 -7.61
N ASN A 174 -33.65 9.82 -8.09
CA ASN A 174 -33.99 9.73 -9.52
C ASN A 174 -34.89 10.90 -10.01
N LEU A 175 -35.14 11.94 -9.22
CA LEU A 175 -36.06 13.04 -9.59
C LEU A 175 -35.34 14.40 -9.83
N SER A 176 -34.02 14.41 -9.91
CA SER A 176 -33.25 15.64 -10.25
C SER A 176 -32.57 15.46 -11.61
N ASP A 177 -33.36 15.43 -12.67
CA ASP A 177 -32.95 15.80 -14.02
C ASP A 177 -33.37 17.22 -14.30
#